data_b868001180f6edf058748de3b3ef046f
#
_entry.id   b868001180f6edf058748de3b3ef046f
#
_cell.length_a   1.000
_cell.length_b   1.000
_cell.length_c   1.000
_cell.angle_alpha   90.00
_cell.angle_beta   90.00
_cell.angle_gamma   90.00
#
_symmetry.space_group_name_H-M   'P 1'
#
loop_
_entity.id
_entity.type
_entity.pdbx_description
1 polymer ?
#
loop_
_entity_poly.entity_id
_entity_poly.type
_entity_poly.pdbx_seq_one_letter_code
_entity_poly.pdbx_strand_id
1 'polypeptide(L)'
;SAKPCFVGYWGRAYGFADGLPAEEGIVRSALLDAKGRLWFGLVGALVRYDPSAEEPSPPPPVLAIERVVRGPDGRGFELDLAAIDFNDPRGVRVSWRLRPLEASFSPPRLVLAPRWGRLPPGDYIFEARAVDRRGRPGPVVSTSLHVSPRWHETTLARVLLLLAALAVGAALPVTLRTGAAA
;
A
#
# COMPACT_ATOMS: atom_id res chain seq x y z
N SER A 1 -21.86 8.18 -13.52
CA SER A 1 -20.87 8.96 -12.79
C SER A 1 -21.57 10.22 -12.29
N ALA A 2 -22.17 10.13 -11.10
CA ALA A 2 -22.81 11.26 -10.45
C ALA A 2 -21.71 12.26 -10.03
N LYS A 3 -21.81 13.51 -10.47
CA LYS A 3 -20.94 14.58 -10.02
C LYS A 3 -21.42 15.01 -8.62
N PRO A 4 -20.51 15.20 -7.65
CA PRO A 4 -20.92 15.66 -6.32
C PRO A 4 -21.61 17.02 -6.42
N CYS A 5 -22.73 17.19 -5.73
CA CYS A 5 -23.56 18.39 -5.74
C CYS A 5 -22.89 19.64 -5.15
N PHE A 6 -21.79 19.49 -4.45
CA PHE A 6 -21.11 20.56 -3.76
C PHE A 6 -19.60 20.53 -4.00
N VAL A 7 -19.13 21.50 -4.78
CA VAL A 7 -17.70 21.85 -4.89
C VAL A 7 -17.54 23.23 -4.26
N GLY A 8 -17.15 23.28 -3.00
CA GLY A 8 -16.68 24.51 -2.38
C GLY A 8 -15.27 24.87 -2.91
N TYR A 9 -14.98 26.13 -3.12
CA TYR A 9 -13.75 26.64 -3.76
C TYR A 9 -12.45 26.33 -2.99
N TRP A 10 -12.57 25.85 -1.74
CA TRP A 10 -11.52 25.28 -0.86
C TRP A 10 -12.15 24.13 -0.08
N GLY A 11 -12.74 23.17 -0.77
CA GLY A 11 -13.77 22.58 -0.06
C GLY A 11 -13.76 21.10 0.01
N ARG A 12 -14.25 20.70 1.08
CA ARG A 12 -14.78 19.40 1.39
C ARG A 12 -16.05 19.18 0.58
N ALA A 13 -16.09 18.12 -0.22
CA ALA A 13 -17.32 17.65 -0.84
C ALA A 13 -18.05 16.75 0.16
N TYR A 14 -19.34 16.97 0.35
CA TYR A 14 -20.23 16.15 1.17
C TYR A 14 -21.05 15.25 0.26
N GLY A 15 -21.30 14.00 0.68
CA GLY A 15 -22.07 13.03 -0.08
C GLY A 15 -22.84 12.08 0.86
N PHE A 16 -23.33 10.96 0.33
CA PHE A 16 -24.02 9.94 1.14
C PHE A 16 -23.18 9.44 2.33
N ALA A 17 -21.85 9.33 2.15
CA ALA A 17 -20.94 8.93 3.22
C ALA A 17 -20.86 9.93 4.38
N ASP A 18 -21.26 11.18 4.14
CA ASP A 18 -21.34 12.23 5.17
C ASP A 18 -22.78 12.42 5.70
N GLY A 19 -23.70 11.50 5.36
CA GLY A 19 -25.08 11.51 5.84
C GLY A 19 -26.05 12.31 5.00
N LEU A 20 -25.68 12.74 3.78
CA LEU A 20 -26.64 13.38 2.88
C LEU A 20 -27.66 12.36 2.37
N PRO A 21 -28.97 12.69 2.41
CA PRO A 21 -30.03 11.79 1.96
C PRO A 21 -30.16 11.71 0.43
N ALA A 22 -29.56 12.63 -0.30
CA ALA A 22 -29.53 12.67 -1.76
C ALA A 22 -28.27 13.40 -2.26
N GLU A 23 -27.83 13.10 -3.49
CA GLU A 23 -26.68 13.77 -4.13
C GLU A 23 -27.10 14.84 -5.13
N GLU A 24 -28.39 14.98 -5.39
CA GLU A 24 -28.92 15.92 -6.38
C GLU A 24 -29.51 17.14 -5.68
N GLY A 25 -28.89 18.30 -5.90
CA GLY A 25 -29.30 19.58 -5.35
C GLY A 25 -30.35 20.26 -6.23
N ILE A 26 -31.28 20.96 -5.59
CA ILE A 26 -32.25 21.82 -6.28
C ILE A 26 -31.60 23.17 -6.54
N VAL A 27 -31.70 23.63 -7.78
CA VAL A 27 -31.12 24.93 -8.18
C VAL A 27 -31.71 26.08 -7.38
N ARG A 28 -30.85 26.99 -6.87
CA ARG A 28 -31.23 28.17 -6.06
C ARG A 28 -31.91 27.84 -4.72
N SER A 29 -31.67 26.67 -4.17
CA SER A 29 -32.26 26.21 -2.89
C SER A 29 -31.30 26.32 -1.72
N ALA A 30 -30.37 27.27 -1.71
CA ALA A 30 -29.46 27.49 -0.60
C ALA A 30 -29.84 28.79 0.15
N LEU A 31 -29.85 28.70 1.51
CA LEU A 31 -30.13 29.82 2.40
C LEU A 31 -29.13 29.82 3.56
N LEU A 32 -28.60 30.98 3.89
CA LEU A 32 -27.86 31.22 5.13
C LEU A 32 -28.81 31.88 6.15
N ASP A 33 -29.03 31.26 7.29
CA ASP A 33 -29.86 31.81 8.33
C ASP A 33 -29.11 32.80 9.25
N ALA A 34 -29.83 33.51 10.10
CA ALA A 34 -29.28 34.48 11.03
C ALA A 34 -28.31 33.91 12.08
N LYS A 35 -28.28 32.58 12.24
CA LYS A 35 -27.35 31.87 13.13
C LYS A 35 -26.12 31.33 12.40
N GLY A 36 -25.93 31.66 11.12
CA GLY A 36 -24.80 31.20 10.31
C GLY A 36 -24.95 29.76 9.82
N ARG A 37 -26.13 29.16 9.92
CA ARG A 37 -26.40 27.81 9.43
C ARG A 37 -26.79 27.84 7.96
N LEU A 38 -26.30 26.90 7.20
CA LEU A 38 -26.62 26.77 5.78
C LEU A 38 -27.73 25.72 5.59
N TRP A 39 -28.71 26.11 4.78
CA TRP A 39 -29.84 25.23 4.42
C TRP A 39 -29.81 24.96 2.93
N PHE A 40 -30.00 23.72 2.54
CA PHE A 40 -29.98 23.29 1.14
C PHE A 40 -31.16 22.42 0.82
N GLY A 41 -31.83 22.67 -0.28
CA GLY A 41 -32.81 21.76 -0.87
C GLY A 41 -32.10 20.70 -1.71
N LEU A 42 -32.35 19.43 -1.40
CA LEU A 42 -32.00 18.30 -2.22
C LEU A 42 -33.28 17.67 -2.76
N VAL A 43 -33.19 16.83 -3.80
CA VAL A 43 -34.36 16.10 -4.29
C VAL A 43 -34.92 15.22 -3.18
N GLY A 44 -36.15 15.54 -2.76
CA GLY A 44 -36.83 14.82 -1.67
C GLY A 44 -36.35 15.14 -0.24
N ALA A 45 -35.47 16.12 -0.03
CA ALA A 45 -34.97 16.45 1.29
C ALA A 45 -34.58 17.92 1.49
N LEU A 46 -34.61 18.37 2.74
CA LEU A 46 -34.01 19.64 3.17
C LEU A 46 -32.87 19.31 4.15
N VAL A 47 -31.68 19.80 3.87
CA VAL A 47 -30.48 19.58 4.69
C VAL A 47 -30.06 20.87 5.37
N ARG A 48 -29.75 20.79 6.65
CA ARG A 48 -29.18 21.88 7.44
C ARG A 48 -27.71 21.54 7.77
N TYR A 49 -26.79 22.40 7.40
CA TYR A 49 -25.41 22.36 7.82
C TYR A 49 -25.15 23.44 8.86
N ASP A 50 -24.61 23.06 9.99
CA ASP A 50 -24.21 23.94 11.07
C ASP A 50 -22.70 23.90 11.25
N PRO A 51 -21.95 24.93 10.78
CA PRO A 51 -20.48 24.94 10.89
C PRO A 51 -19.99 24.90 12.35
N SER A 52 -20.81 25.41 13.30
CA SER A 52 -20.44 25.42 14.72
C SER A 52 -20.62 24.06 15.42
N ALA A 53 -21.44 23.20 14.85
CA ALA A 53 -21.72 21.85 15.34
C ALA A 53 -20.88 20.78 14.59
N GLU A 54 -19.89 21.18 13.80
CA GLU A 54 -19.03 20.25 13.12
C GLU A 54 -18.23 19.44 14.15
N GLU A 55 -18.48 18.13 14.20
CA GLU A 55 -17.74 17.24 15.08
C GLU A 55 -16.25 17.27 14.77
N PRO A 56 -15.38 17.10 15.79
CA PRO A 56 -13.96 16.99 15.56
C PRO A 56 -13.68 15.91 14.50
N SER A 57 -12.73 16.19 13.64
CA SER A 57 -12.36 15.27 12.55
C SER A 57 -12.27 13.85 13.07
N PRO A 58 -12.96 12.89 12.47
CA PRO A 58 -12.92 11.50 12.92
C PRO A 58 -11.46 10.98 12.95
N PRO A 59 -11.19 9.99 13.80
CA PRO A 59 -9.85 9.42 13.89
C PRO A 59 -9.38 8.92 12.51
N PRO A 60 -8.08 8.97 12.25
CA PRO A 60 -7.54 8.46 10.99
C PRO A 60 -7.77 6.95 10.87
N PRO A 61 -7.82 6.41 9.63
CA PRO A 61 -8.02 5.00 9.40
C PRO A 61 -6.87 4.17 9.99
N VAL A 62 -7.21 2.97 10.46
CA VAL A 62 -6.24 2.03 11.04
C VAL A 62 -5.94 0.93 10.04
N LEU A 63 -4.67 0.49 9.99
CA LEU A 63 -4.22 -0.65 9.20
C LEU A 63 -3.67 -1.74 10.13
N ALA A 64 -3.98 -2.99 9.81
CA ALA A 64 -3.38 -4.16 10.43
C ALA A 64 -2.78 -5.08 9.35
N ILE A 65 -1.68 -5.74 9.69
CA ILE A 65 -1.12 -6.83 8.88
C ILE A 65 -1.70 -8.12 9.45
N GLU A 66 -2.57 -8.78 8.69
CA GLU A 66 -3.23 -10.01 9.14
C GLU A 66 -2.36 -11.24 8.94
N ARG A 67 -1.69 -11.30 7.79
CA ARG A 67 -0.90 -12.46 7.43
C ARG A 67 0.25 -12.11 6.50
N VAL A 68 1.34 -12.84 6.66
CA VAL A 68 2.48 -12.84 5.73
C VAL A 68 2.61 -14.24 5.15
N VAL A 69 2.40 -14.37 3.85
CA VAL A 69 2.52 -15.64 3.12
C VAL A 69 3.82 -15.62 2.34
N ARG A 70 4.63 -16.67 2.51
CA ARG A 70 5.85 -16.86 1.72
C ARG A 70 5.54 -17.67 0.46
N GLY A 71 6.10 -17.26 -0.65
CA GLY A 71 6.06 -18.02 -1.88
C GLY A 71 6.82 -19.36 -1.77
N PRO A 72 6.55 -20.31 -2.67
CA PRO A 72 7.10 -21.67 -2.62
C PRO A 72 8.63 -21.72 -2.74
N ASP A 73 9.24 -20.71 -3.35
CA ASP A 73 10.69 -20.58 -3.49
C ASP A 73 11.36 -19.84 -2.30
N GLY A 74 10.57 -19.41 -1.31
CA GLY A 74 11.02 -18.65 -0.14
C GLY A 74 11.44 -17.22 -0.42
N ARG A 75 11.29 -16.73 -1.66
CA ARG A 75 11.71 -15.39 -2.11
C ARG A 75 10.57 -14.46 -2.43
N GLY A 76 9.40 -15.00 -2.67
CA GLY A 76 8.17 -14.26 -2.84
C GLY A 76 7.47 -14.03 -1.51
N PHE A 77 6.77 -12.92 -1.39
CA PHE A 77 5.92 -12.61 -0.26
C PHE A 77 4.60 -12.03 -0.75
N GLU A 78 3.56 -12.39 -0.05
CA GLU A 78 2.24 -11.81 -0.13
C GLU A 78 1.81 -11.41 1.27
N LEU A 79 1.34 -10.19 1.44
CA LEU A 79 0.86 -9.70 2.73
C LEU A 79 -0.63 -9.40 2.62
N ASP A 80 -1.41 -10.01 3.52
CA ASP A 80 -2.83 -9.68 3.66
C ASP A 80 -2.96 -8.54 4.67
N LEU A 81 -3.61 -7.47 4.24
CA LEU A 81 -3.79 -6.24 5.01
C LEU A 81 -5.27 -6.01 5.28
N ALA A 82 -5.62 -5.67 6.51
CA ALA A 82 -6.93 -5.17 6.88
C ALA A 82 -6.87 -3.67 7.14
N ALA A 83 -7.64 -2.91 6.39
CA ALA A 83 -7.77 -1.47 6.57
C ALA A 83 -9.17 -1.15 7.08
N ILE A 84 -9.26 -0.46 8.20
CA ILE A 84 -10.52 -0.14 8.88
C ILE A 84 -10.67 1.37 8.99
N ASP A 85 -11.75 1.87 8.41
CA ASP A 85 -12.26 3.21 8.66
C ASP A 85 -13.74 3.10 8.98
N PHE A 86 -14.12 3.48 10.19
CA PHE A 86 -15.50 3.41 10.62
C PHE A 86 -16.39 4.48 9.97
N ASN A 87 -15.78 5.54 9.41
CA ASN A 87 -16.52 6.63 8.80
C ASN A 87 -16.76 6.43 7.30
N ASP A 88 -15.79 5.85 6.59
CA ASP A 88 -15.88 5.56 5.17
C ASP A 88 -15.16 4.26 4.80
N PRO A 89 -15.73 3.10 5.12
CA PRO A 89 -15.08 1.81 4.87
C PRO A 89 -14.74 1.56 3.39
N ARG A 90 -15.48 2.19 2.47
CA ARG A 90 -15.26 2.04 1.01
C ARG A 90 -14.23 3.00 0.44
N GLY A 91 -13.89 4.05 1.18
CA GLY A 91 -12.95 5.09 0.73
C GLY A 91 -11.51 4.86 1.17
N VAL A 92 -11.26 3.86 2.02
CA VAL A 92 -9.92 3.55 2.53
C VAL A 92 -9.02 3.04 1.41
N ARG A 93 -7.82 3.59 1.36
CA ARG A 93 -6.75 3.17 0.47
C ARG A 93 -5.52 2.81 1.28
N VAL A 94 -4.63 2.01 0.71
CA VAL A 94 -3.39 1.61 1.37
C VAL A 94 -2.20 2.14 0.59
N SER A 95 -1.22 2.65 1.33
CA SER A 95 0.05 3.12 0.83
C SER A 95 1.14 2.35 1.57
N TRP A 96 2.10 1.76 0.85
CA TRP A 96 3.15 0.93 1.43
C TRP A 96 4.50 1.21 0.80
N ARG A 97 5.55 0.74 1.46
CA ARG A 97 6.90 0.67 0.91
C ARG A 97 7.65 -0.54 1.46
N LEU A 98 8.62 -1.02 0.72
CA LEU A 98 9.52 -2.11 1.11
C LEU A 98 10.96 -1.59 1.18
N ARG A 99 11.47 -1.38 2.37
CA ARG A 99 12.85 -0.92 2.58
C ARG A 99 13.83 -2.11 2.52
N PRO A 100 15.06 -1.96 1.96
CA PRO A 100 15.62 -0.73 1.41
C PRO A 100 15.27 -0.46 -0.07
N LEU A 101 14.43 -1.28 -0.72
CA LEU A 101 14.15 -1.19 -2.17
C LEU A 101 13.40 0.08 -2.55
N GLU A 102 12.49 0.52 -1.68
CA GLU A 102 11.64 1.68 -1.91
C GLU A 102 11.91 2.73 -0.83
N ALA A 103 12.33 3.93 -1.24
CA ALA A 103 12.59 5.02 -0.30
C ALA A 103 11.31 5.73 0.16
N SER A 104 10.30 5.84 -0.73
CA SER A 104 9.04 6.54 -0.47
C SER A 104 7.87 5.59 -0.47
N PHE A 105 6.77 6.03 0.15
CA PHE A 105 5.51 5.29 0.11
C PHE A 105 4.91 5.30 -1.30
N SER A 106 4.30 4.18 -1.70
CA SER A 106 3.53 4.08 -2.94
C SER A 106 2.34 5.06 -2.93
N PRO A 107 1.84 5.46 -4.11
CA PRO A 107 0.54 6.13 -4.18
C PRO A 107 -0.57 5.30 -3.52
N PRO A 108 -1.53 5.93 -2.82
CA PRO A 108 -2.63 5.23 -2.17
C PRO A 108 -3.48 4.42 -3.17
N ARG A 109 -3.69 3.12 -2.91
CA ARG A 109 -4.40 2.19 -3.80
C ARG A 109 -5.42 1.35 -3.01
N LEU A 110 -6.43 0.85 -3.72
CA LEU A 110 -7.42 -0.12 -3.19
C LEU A 110 -6.87 -1.56 -3.26
N VAL A 111 -5.66 -1.78 -2.79
CA VAL A 111 -5.00 -3.10 -2.81
C VAL A 111 -4.69 -3.51 -1.39
N LEU A 112 -5.31 -4.60 -0.92
CA LEU A 112 -5.12 -5.14 0.43
C LEU A 112 -4.15 -6.33 0.48
N ALA A 113 -3.65 -6.78 -0.68
CA ALA A 113 -2.71 -7.89 -0.78
C ALA A 113 -1.53 -7.55 -1.71
N PRO A 114 -0.58 -6.70 -1.27
CA PRO A 114 0.63 -6.43 -2.04
C PRO A 114 1.49 -7.70 -2.14
N ARG A 115 2.09 -7.90 -3.33
CA ARG A 115 2.87 -9.10 -3.65
C ARG A 115 4.21 -8.76 -4.26
N TRP A 116 5.23 -9.52 -3.89
CA TRP A 116 6.55 -9.52 -4.51
C TRP A 116 6.90 -10.93 -4.95
N GLY A 117 7.13 -11.12 -6.24
CA GLY A 117 7.36 -12.45 -6.81
C GLY A 117 8.74 -13.02 -6.46
N ARG A 118 9.78 -12.20 -6.49
CA ARG A 118 11.16 -12.63 -6.17
C ARG A 118 11.98 -11.45 -5.66
N LEU A 119 12.40 -11.55 -4.41
CA LEU A 119 13.30 -10.59 -3.78
C LEU A 119 14.73 -11.16 -3.74
N PRO A 120 15.77 -10.31 -3.89
CA PRO A 120 17.15 -10.67 -3.58
C PRO A 120 17.30 -11.15 -2.12
N PRO A 121 18.33 -11.96 -1.82
CA PRO A 121 18.64 -12.30 -0.43
C PRO A 121 18.93 -11.05 0.40
N GLY A 122 18.38 -10.99 1.61
CA GLY A 122 18.56 -9.85 2.52
C GLY A 122 17.41 -9.66 3.48
N ASP A 123 17.55 -8.62 4.28
CA ASP A 123 16.56 -8.20 5.26
C ASP A 123 15.76 -7.01 4.72
N TYR A 124 14.45 -7.10 4.85
CA TYR A 124 13.52 -6.10 4.37
C TYR A 124 12.58 -5.68 5.49
N ILE A 125 12.18 -4.43 5.49
CA ILE A 125 11.14 -3.90 6.36
C ILE A 125 9.99 -3.44 5.48
N PHE A 126 8.88 -4.14 5.57
CA PHE A 126 7.62 -3.70 4.98
C PHE A 126 6.96 -2.70 5.91
N GLU A 127 6.59 -1.56 5.38
CA GLU A 127 5.85 -0.51 6.08
C GLU A 127 4.61 -0.15 5.28
N ALA A 128 3.47 -0.05 5.95
CA ALA A 128 2.21 0.31 5.32
C ALA A 128 1.37 1.21 6.23
N ARG A 129 0.48 1.98 5.61
CA ARG A 129 -0.48 2.84 6.30
C ARG A 129 -1.78 2.91 5.51
N ALA A 130 -2.89 3.02 6.21
CA ALA A 130 -4.16 3.35 5.60
C ALA A 130 -4.22 4.86 5.33
N VAL A 131 -4.94 5.25 4.29
CA VAL A 131 -5.16 6.65 3.90
C VAL A 131 -6.64 6.81 3.63
N ASP A 132 -7.27 7.79 4.25
CA ASP A 132 -8.68 8.08 4.05
C ASP A 132 -8.93 8.76 2.69
N ARG A 133 -10.21 8.95 2.35
CA ARG A 133 -10.60 9.65 1.11
C ARG A 133 -10.09 11.10 1.05
N ARG A 134 -9.82 11.72 2.18
CA ARG A 134 -9.29 13.09 2.30
C ARG A 134 -7.78 13.15 2.17
N GLY A 135 -7.10 12.01 2.00
CA GLY A 135 -5.66 11.91 1.91
C GLY A 135 -4.94 11.93 3.26
N ARG A 136 -5.65 11.85 4.40
CA ARG A 136 -5.03 11.81 5.73
C ARG A 136 -4.49 10.40 5.98
N PRO A 137 -3.20 10.26 6.27
CA PRO A 137 -2.62 8.97 6.60
C PRO A 137 -2.92 8.59 8.05
N GLY A 138 -3.19 7.31 8.26
CA GLY A 138 -3.21 6.68 9.56
C GLY A 138 -1.81 6.30 10.05
N PRO A 139 -1.73 5.64 11.22
CA PRO A 139 -0.48 5.14 11.77
C PRO A 139 0.19 4.15 10.83
N VAL A 140 1.53 4.15 10.84
CA VAL A 140 2.34 3.20 10.06
C VAL A 140 2.45 1.90 10.84
N VAL A 141 2.14 0.79 10.16
CA VAL A 141 2.42 -0.57 10.64
C VAL A 141 3.62 -1.13 9.89
N SER A 142 4.45 -1.94 10.55
CA SER A 142 5.65 -2.51 9.96
C SER A 142 5.83 -3.97 10.33
N THR A 143 6.48 -4.74 9.43
CA THR A 143 6.93 -6.10 9.68
C THR A 143 8.25 -6.35 8.98
N SER A 144 9.10 -7.20 9.59
CA SER A 144 10.37 -7.62 8.99
C SER A 144 10.18 -8.85 8.12
N LEU A 145 10.83 -8.85 6.96
CA LEU A 145 10.85 -9.96 6.02
C LEU A 145 12.30 -10.36 5.78
N HIS A 146 12.64 -11.64 5.98
CA HIS A 146 13.96 -12.16 5.73
C HIS A 146 13.95 -13.12 4.54
N VAL A 147 14.81 -12.87 3.55
CA VAL A 147 15.05 -13.72 2.37
C VAL A 147 16.41 -14.37 2.51
N SER A 148 16.42 -15.70 2.71
CA SER A 148 17.66 -16.47 2.84
C SER A 148 18.34 -16.63 1.46
N PRO A 149 19.68 -16.55 1.39
CA PRO A 149 20.40 -16.89 0.18
C PRO A 149 20.31 -18.40 -0.11
N ARG A 150 20.27 -18.79 -1.40
CA ARG A 150 20.41 -20.20 -1.77
C ARG A 150 21.85 -20.63 -1.56
N TRP A 151 22.07 -21.95 -1.35
CA TRP A 151 23.40 -22.51 -1.06
C TRP A 151 24.47 -22.05 -2.08
N HIS A 152 24.14 -22.00 -3.38
CA HIS A 152 25.06 -21.58 -4.46
C HIS A 152 25.29 -20.06 -4.53
N GLU A 153 24.52 -19.27 -3.81
CA GLU A 153 24.67 -17.81 -3.70
C GLU A 153 25.54 -17.40 -2.52
N THR A 154 25.84 -18.36 -1.63
CA THR A 154 26.73 -18.13 -0.50
C THR A 154 28.16 -17.92 -0.97
N THR A 155 28.91 -17.07 -0.27
CA THR A 155 30.31 -16.78 -0.61
C THR A 155 31.17 -18.04 -0.63
N LEU A 156 30.92 -18.97 0.32
CA LEU A 156 31.59 -20.26 0.39
C LEU A 156 31.34 -21.11 -0.86
N ALA A 157 30.10 -21.24 -1.31
CA ALA A 157 29.78 -22.01 -2.50
C ALA A 157 30.42 -21.41 -3.77
N ARG A 158 30.45 -20.08 -3.90
CA ARG A 158 31.12 -19.41 -5.03
C ARG A 158 32.62 -19.66 -5.03
N VAL A 159 33.28 -19.60 -3.86
CA VAL A 159 34.71 -19.90 -3.74
C VAL A 159 34.98 -21.36 -4.08
N LEU A 160 34.19 -22.30 -3.58
CA LEU A 160 34.34 -23.73 -3.91
C LEU A 160 34.13 -24.01 -5.39
N LEU A 161 33.15 -23.38 -6.03
CA LEU A 161 32.91 -23.51 -7.46
C LEU A 161 34.08 -22.94 -8.30
N LEU A 162 34.66 -21.80 -7.89
CA LEU A 162 35.85 -21.23 -8.54
C LEU A 162 37.06 -22.14 -8.38
N LEU A 163 37.30 -22.68 -7.19
CA LEU A 163 38.41 -23.63 -6.95
C LEU A 163 38.24 -24.91 -7.78
N ALA A 164 37.02 -25.46 -7.85
CA ALA A 164 36.71 -26.61 -8.68
C ALA A 164 36.96 -26.32 -10.18
N ALA A 165 36.54 -25.16 -10.67
CA ALA A 165 36.77 -24.74 -12.06
C ALA A 165 38.28 -24.58 -12.38
N LEU A 166 39.05 -24.03 -11.45
CA LEU A 166 40.53 -23.91 -11.59
C LEU A 166 41.19 -25.28 -11.58
N ALA A 167 40.76 -26.22 -10.72
CA ALA A 167 41.30 -27.56 -10.68
C ALA A 167 41.04 -28.34 -11.99
N VAL A 168 39.85 -28.23 -12.54
CA VAL A 168 39.47 -28.83 -13.82
C VAL A 168 40.28 -28.22 -14.97
N GLY A 169 40.42 -26.89 -14.99
CA GLY A 169 41.24 -26.18 -16.00
C GLY A 169 42.72 -26.54 -15.94
N ALA A 170 43.28 -26.81 -14.76
CA ALA A 170 44.67 -27.26 -14.60
C ALA A 170 44.88 -28.73 -14.99
N ALA A 171 43.86 -29.57 -14.85
CA ALA A 171 43.93 -31.00 -15.22
C ALA A 171 43.82 -31.27 -16.73
N LEU A 172 43.09 -30.45 -17.44
CA LEU A 172 42.91 -30.58 -18.91
C LEU A 172 44.21 -30.59 -19.73
N PRO A 173 45.22 -29.74 -19.51
CA PRO A 173 46.47 -29.77 -20.29
C PRO A 173 47.36 -30.96 -19.96
N VAL A 174 47.22 -31.61 -18.79
CA VAL A 174 48.00 -32.79 -18.40
C VAL A 174 47.52 -34.05 -19.14
N THR A 175 46.22 -34.23 -19.28
CA THR A 175 45.65 -35.36 -20.00
C THR A 175 45.87 -35.32 -21.51
N LEU A 176 45.95 -34.13 -22.11
CA LEU A 176 46.26 -33.94 -23.54
C LEU A 176 47.74 -34.20 -23.84
N ARG A 177 48.67 -34.01 -22.90
CA ARG A 177 50.11 -34.33 -23.05
C ARG A 177 50.42 -35.82 -22.94
N THR A 178 49.68 -36.56 -22.14
CA THR A 178 49.89 -38.01 -21.99
C THR A 178 49.26 -38.83 -23.12
N GLY A 179 48.32 -38.31 -23.89
CA GLY A 179 47.71 -38.96 -25.05
C GLY A 179 48.49 -38.80 -26.37
N ALA A 180 49.53 -37.98 -26.41
CA ALA A 180 50.35 -37.74 -27.62
C ALA A 180 51.67 -38.53 -27.63
N ALA A 181 51.87 -39.45 -26.67
CA ALA A 181 53.10 -40.28 -26.54
C ALA A 181 52.86 -41.79 -26.68
N ALA A 182 51.84 -42.18 -27.48
CA ALA A 182 51.56 -43.61 -27.78
C ALA A 182 51.45 -43.78 -29.30
#